data_00efcdecd5f168a5f9d35e0e794db97a
#
_entry.id   00efcdecd5f168a5f9d35e0e794db97a
#
_cell.length_a   1.000
_cell.length_b   1.000
_cell.length_c   1.000
_cell.angle_alpha   90.00
_cell.angle_beta   90.00
_cell.angle_gamma   90.00
#
_symmetry.space_group_name_H-M   'P 1'
#
loop_
_entity.id
_entity.type
_entity.pdbx_description
1 polymer ?
#
loop_
_entity_poly.entity_id
_entity_poly.type
_entity_poly.pdbx_seq_one_letter_code
_entity_poly.pdbx_strand_id
1 'polypeptide(L)'
;MKQLFNNDWFFHREPLETTIDTFFNTKDWEPVDIPHDWMIYDSKDLYAQGVSCYKKTFTVPALGLDRLSILFEGVYMDNEIYLNGEKIFTWPYGYSQFEIDLTSYVKEGENTIWVKNTYELPNSRWYPGSGIYRNVWLVRRPAVHFTTNGGYLAAKKEGNTFILHADYEIQNDTDSACEVTLFHTVLAPDGEVAGTSKETLTVPCGLTVNKQTMTFEAPLLWDIESPNLYTVHSEIIKDETAFDSSDDRFGFRTIAFDPDKGFFLNGRNVKINGSCEHHTLGALGAAMNREAVRRQLTIMQKMGVNACLLY
;
A
#
# COMPACT_ATOMS: atom_id res chain seq x y z
N MET A 1 -7.62 -12.25 3.51
CA MET A 1 -8.43 -11.73 2.36
C MET A 1 -8.32 -10.22 2.31
N LYS A 2 -7.98 -9.63 1.16
CA LYS A 2 -7.90 -8.17 0.93
C LYS A 2 -9.00 -7.79 -0.07
N GLN A 3 -9.96 -6.97 0.34
CA GLN A 3 -11.12 -6.56 -0.45
C GLN A 3 -11.07 -5.07 -0.73
N LEU A 4 -11.25 -4.67 -2.01
CA LEU A 4 -11.37 -3.27 -2.37
C LEU A 4 -12.63 -2.66 -1.73
N PHE A 5 -12.48 -1.50 -1.09
CA PHE A 5 -13.52 -0.89 -0.27
C PHE A 5 -13.93 0.50 -0.79
N ASN A 6 -13.81 0.72 -2.11
CA ASN A 6 -13.88 2.02 -2.76
C ASN A 6 -15.29 2.52 -3.06
N ASN A 7 -16.27 1.64 -3.28
CA ASN A 7 -17.60 2.03 -3.73
C ASN A 7 -18.52 2.42 -2.57
N ASP A 8 -19.64 3.06 -2.88
CA ASP A 8 -20.74 3.34 -1.95
C ASP A 8 -20.32 4.15 -0.71
N TRP A 9 -19.48 5.13 -0.88
CA TRP A 9 -19.19 6.13 0.13
C TRP A 9 -20.16 7.31 0.01
N PHE A 10 -20.29 8.06 1.10
CA PHE A 10 -20.97 9.34 1.15
C PHE A 10 -19.98 10.41 1.57
N PHE A 11 -20.11 11.58 0.99
CA PHE A 11 -19.23 12.72 1.18
C PHE A 11 -20.03 13.94 1.62
N HIS A 12 -19.44 14.75 2.51
CA HIS A 12 -19.94 16.07 2.86
C HIS A 12 -18.78 16.98 3.23
N ARG A 13 -18.89 18.27 2.92
CA ARG A 13 -17.87 19.29 3.19
C ARG A 13 -18.43 20.47 3.95
N GLU A 14 -17.61 21.00 4.86
CA GLU A 14 -17.93 22.12 5.75
C GLU A 14 -16.73 23.08 5.90
N PRO A 15 -16.93 24.32 6.43
CA PRO A 15 -15.84 25.23 6.77
C PRO A 15 -14.86 24.65 7.81
N LEU A 16 -13.65 25.26 7.90
CA LEU A 16 -12.52 24.78 8.70
C LEU A 16 -12.83 24.48 10.18
N GLU A 17 -13.66 25.28 10.84
CA GLU A 17 -13.91 25.15 12.27
C GLU A 17 -14.96 24.09 12.64
N THR A 18 -15.36 23.27 11.66
CA THR A 18 -16.43 22.29 11.84
C THR A 18 -15.95 21.07 12.62
N THR A 19 -16.72 20.68 13.64
CA THR A 19 -16.49 19.49 14.44
C THR A 19 -17.15 18.25 13.84
N ILE A 20 -16.78 17.07 14.30
CA ILE A 20 -17.38 15.80 13.83
C ILE A 20 -18.87 15.71 14.12
N ASP A 21 -19.37 16.36 15.17
CA ASP A 21 -20.78 16.35 15.54
C ASP A 21 -21.70 16.91 14.44
N THR A 22 -21.20 17.90 13.67
CA THR A 22 -21.90 18.41 12.49
C THR A 22 -22.12 17.30 11.47
N PHE A 23 -21.10 16.51 11.20
CA PHE A 23 -21.16 15.39 10.24
C PHE A 23 -22.03 14.23 10.74
N PHE A 24 -22.08 13.97 12.04
CA PHE A 24 -22.98 12.96 12.58
C PHE A 24 -24.46 13.33 12.42
N ASN A 25 -24.75 14.63 12.43
CA ASN A 25 -26.13 15.15 12.40
C ASN A 25 -26.60 15.62 11.02
N THR A 26 -25.70 15.85 10.06
CA THR A 26 -26.10 16.28 8.71
C THR A 26 -26.86 15.21 7.95
N LYS A 27 -27.78 15.66 7.07
CA LYS A 27 -28.51 14.81 6.13
C LYS A 27 -28.04 15.03 4.69
N ASP A 28 -27.20 16.03 4.46
CA ASP A 28 -26.77 16.48 3.12
C ASP A 28 -25.55 15.71 2.65
N TRP A 29 -25.69 14.38 2.55
CA TRP A 29 -24.65 13.49 2.07
C TRP A 29 -24.75 13.27 0.57
N GLU A 30 -23.64 13.46 -0.15
CA GLU A 30 -23.50 13.15 -1.56
C GLU A 30 -22.90 11.75 -1.75
N PRO A 31 -23.50 10.89 -2.59
CA PRO A 31 -22.89 9.59 -2.90
C PRO A 31 -21.63 9.78 -3.74
N VAL A 32 -20.55 9.12 -3.36
CA VAL A 32 -19.26 9.15 -4.07
C VAL A 32 -18.60 7.77 -4.07
N ASP A 33 -17.85 7.50 -5.11
CA ASP A 33 -16.86 6.42 -5.12
C ASP A 33 -15.47 7.02 -4.93
N ILE A 34 -14.59 6.29 -4.26
CA ILE A 34 -13.19 6.67 -4.11
C ILE A 34 -12.32 5.87 -5.09
N PRO A 35 -11.15 6.38 -5.49
CA PRO A 35 -10.50 7.63 -5.09
C PRO A 35 -11.26 8.90 -5.47
N HIS A 36 -11.25 9.87 -4.57
CA HIS A 36 -12.02 11.10 -4.69
C HIS A 36 -11.18 12.31 -4.23
N ASP A 37 -11.21 13.38 -5.02
CA ASP A 37 -10.58 14.66 -4.71
C ASP A 37 -11.63 15.77 -4.91
N TRP A 38 -12.10 16.35 -3.82
CA TRP A 38 -13.15 17.36 -3.88
C TRP A 38 -12.66 18.75 -4.31
N MET A 39 -11.34 19.01 -4.23
CA MET A 39 -10.80 20.31 -4.61
C MET A 39 -10.89 20.58 -6.10
N ILE A 40 -10.82 19.55 -6.95
CA ILE A 40 -10.87 19.70 -8.41
C ILE A 40 -12.26 20.12 -8.94
N TYR A 41 -13.31 20.05 -8.12
CA TYR A 41 -14.67 20.36 -8.53
C TYR A 41 -14.89 21.83 -8.88
N ASP A 42 -14.14 22.73 -8.23
CA ASP A 42 -14.09 24.13 -8.61
C ASP A 42 -12.70 24.52 -9.14
N SER A 43 -12.54 24.49 -10.45
CA SER A 43 -11.28 24.84 -11.10
C SER A 43 -10.87 26.31 -10.92
N LYS A 44 -11.76 27.16 -10.38
CA LYS A 44 -11.46 28.58 -10.06
C LYS A 44 -10.98 28.77 -8.63
N ASP A 45 -11.20 27.77 -7.78
CA ASP A 45 -10.78 27.79 -6.37
C ASP A 45 -10.09 26.46 -5.98
N LEU A 46 -8.96 26.18 -6.61
CA LEU A 46 -8.15 24.99 -6.34
C LEU A 46 -7.41 25.04 -4.98
N TYR A 47 -7.63 26.07 -4.19
CA TYR A 47 -7.05 26.27 -2.86
C TYR A 47 -8.11 26.41 -1.76
N ALA A 48 -9.33 26.01 -2.06
CA ALA A 48 -10.42 26.05 -1.10
C ALA A 48 -10.09 25.24 0.15
N GLN A 49 -10.11 25.92 1.31
CA GLN A 49 -9.89 25.29 2.62
C GLN A 49 -11.20 24.72 3.17
N GLY A 50 -11.12 23.74 4.06
CA GLY A 50 -12.31 23.19 4.71
C GLY A 50 -12.07 21.86 5.39
N VAL A 51 -13.11 21.39 6.04
CA VAL A 51 -13.21 20.06 6.62
C VAL A 51 -14.14 19.23 5.76
N SER A 52 -13.71 18.06 5.37
CA SER A 52 -14.58 17.11 4.69
C SER A 52 -14.70 15.81 5.49
N CYS A 53 -15.80 15.13 5.29
CA CYS A 53 -16.04 13.84 5.92
C CYS A 53 -16.58 12.84 4.89
N TYR A 54 -16.04 11.65 4.95
CA TYR A 54 -16.53 10.50 4.20
C TYR A 54 -17.19 9.54 5.18
N LYS A 55 -18.31 8.96 4.77
CA LYS A 55 -19.07 7.99 5.55
C LYS A 55 -19.36 6.76 4.73
N LYS A 56 -19.20 5.59 5.33
CA LYS A 56 -19.63 4.32 4.72
C LYS A 56 -20.17 3.38 5.76
N THR A 57 -21.30 2.74 5.44
CA THR A 57 -21.88 1.65 6.22
C THR A 57 -21.53 0.31 5.58
N PHE A 58 -21.14 -0.66 6.40
CA PHE A 58 -20.73 -1.98 5.94
C PHE A 58 -21.06 -3.06 6.96
N THR A 59 -21.17 -4.30 6.49
CA THR A 59 -21.51 -5.45 7.34
C THR A 59 -20.25 -6.28 7.62
N VAL A 60 -20.05 -6.60 8.89
CA VAL A 60 -18.97 -7.48 9.34
C VAL A 60 -19.58 -8.80 9.82
N PRO A 61 -19.18 -9.95 9.25
CA PRO A 61 -19.56 -11.26 9.78
C PRO A 61 -18.80 -11.54 11.08
N ALA A 62 -19.21 -12.57 11.80
CA ALA A 62 -18.44 -13.05 12.95
C ALA A 62 -16.96 -13.29 12.58
N LEU A 63 -16.06 -12.67 13.32
CA LEU A 63 -14.61 -12.74 13.04
C LEU A 63 -13.97 -14.03 13.56
N GLY A 64 -14.50 -14.61 14.65
CA GLY A 64 -13.85 -15.71 15.33
C GLY A 64 -12.49 -15.26 15.88
N LEU A 65 -11.42 -15.91 15.43
CA LEU A 65 -10.03 -15.54 15.77
C LEU A 65 -9.38 -14.62 14.73
N ASP A 66 -10.05 -14.33 13.62
CA ASP A 66 -9.50 -13.47 12.59
C ASP A 66 -9.38 -12.01 13.05
N ARG A 67 -8.48 -11.30 12.42
CA ARG A 67 -8.28 -9.85 12.55
C ARG A 67 -8.91 -9.14 11.38
N LEU A 68 -9.47 -7.99 11.64
CA LEU A 68 -10.03 -7.11 10.62
C LEU A 68 -9.34 -5.76 10.70
N SER A 69 -8.75 -5.32 9.60
CA SER A 69 -8.16 -3.99 9.49
C SER A 69 -8.68 -3.24 8.27
N ILE A 70 -8.52 -1.93 8.30
CA ILE A 70 -8.75 -1.05 7.15
C ILE A 70 -7.44 -0.36 6.77
N LEU A 71 -7.06 -0.49 5.50
CA LEU A 71 -5.85 0.12 4.96
C LEU A 71 -6.24 1.26 4.03
N PHE A 72 -5.80 2.46 4.36
CA PHE A 72 -5.88 3.64 3.52
C PHE A 72 -4.54 3.86 2.79
N GLU A 73 -4.54 3.83 1.46
CA GLU A 73 -3.32 4.10 0.69
C GLU A 73 -2.96 5.59 0.65
N GLY A 74 -3.93 6.49 0.90
CA GLY A 74 -3.70 7.93 1.01
C GLY A 74 -4.98 8.72 1.25
N VAL A 75 -4.93 9.58 2.27
CA VAL A 75 -6.00 10.54 2.63
C VAL A 75 -5.35 11.86 2.98
N TYR A 76 -5.70 12.94 2.30
CA TYR A 76 -5.09 14.25 2.51
C TYR A 76 -6.08 15.20 3.19
N MET A 77 -5.80 15.75 4.38
CA MET A 77 -4.81 15.44 5.44
C MET A 77 -5.44 15.68 6.82
N ASP A 78 -4.64 15.55 7.92
CA ASP A 78 -5.12 15.71 9.30
C ASP A 78 -6.36 14.89 9.58
N ASN A 79 -6.18 13.59 9.41
CA ASN A 79 -7.29 12.64 9.38
C ASN A 79 -7.68 12.21 10.78
N GLU A 80 -8.96 12.21 11.05
CA GLU A 80 -9.58 11.59 12.22
C GLU A 80 -10.56 10.51 11.75
N ILE A 81 -10.39 9.30 12.25
CA ILE A 81 -11.20 8.16 11.87
C ILE A 81 -12.09 7.76 13.04
N TYR A 82 -13.39 7.60 12.74
CA TYR A 82 -14.41 7.21 13.70
C TYR A 82 -15.10 5.93 13.24
N LEU A 83 -15.39 5.05 14.17
CA LEU A 83 -16.17 3.84 13.92
C LEU A 83 -17.34 3.77 14.91
N ASN A 84 -18.54 3.61 14.40
CA ASN A 84 -19.78 3.57 15.20
C ASN A 84 -19.95 4.79 16.13
N GLY A 85 -19.39 5.95 15.75
CA GLY A 85 -19.44 7.19 16.52
C GLY A 85 -18.27 7.40 17.50
N GLU A 86 -17.41 6.42 17.67
CA GLU A 86 -16.21 6.51 18.52
C GLU A 86 -14.99 6.87 17.67
N LYS A 87 -14.15 7.80 18.15
CA LYS A 87 -12.86 8.14 17.52
C LYS A 87 -11.85 7.04 17.82
N ILE A 88 -11.39 6.36 16.77
CA ILE A 88 -10.48 5.21 16.91
C ILE A 88 -9.05 5.53 16.49
N PHE A 89 -8.83 6.54 15.62
CA PHE A 89 -7.50 6.80 15.07
C PHE A 89 -7.33 8.26 14.62
N THR A 90 -6.08 8.70 14.56
CA THR A 90 -5.67 10.01 14.00
C THR A 90 -4.42 9.81 13.15
N TRP A 91 -4.42 10.39 11.93
CA TRP A 91 -3.27 10.33 11.03
C TRP A 91 -3.06 11.70 10.36
N PRO A 92 -2.06 12.49 10.78
CA PRO A 92 -1.89 13.85 10.27
C PRO A 92 -1.28 13.93 8.87
N TYR A 93 -0.43 12.96 8.47
CA TYR A 93 0.32 13.05 7.23
C TYR A 93 -0.48 12.53 6.02
N GLY A 94 -0.63 13.40 5.00
CA GLY A 94 -1.50 13.11 3.84
C GLY A 94 -0.91 12.22 2.75
N TYR A 95 0.40 11.94 2.74
CA TYR A 95 1.08 11.27 1.61
C TYR A 95 1.51 9.83 1.87
N SER A 96 1.34 9.32 3.06
CA SER A 96 1.65 7.92 3.37
C SER A 96 0.40 7.10 3.61
N GLN A 97 0.51 5.80 3.35
CA GLN A 97 -0.51 4.85 3.77
C GLN A 97 -0.52 4.66 5.29
N PHE A 98 -1.66 4.24 5.80
CA PHE A 98 -1.82 3.80 7.18
C PHE A 98 -2.86 2.70 7.28
N GLU A 99 -2.67 1.79 8.22
CA GLU A 99 -3.58 0.68 8.50
C GLU A 99 -4.07 0.78 9.95
N ILE A 100 -5.33 0.47 10.15
CA ILE A 100 -5.98 0.53 11.46
C ILE A 100 -6.58 -0.83 11.76
N ASP A 101 -6.19 -1.44 12.89
CA ASP A 101 -6.87 -2.64 13.40
C ASP A 101 -8.27 -2.24 13.91
N LEU A 102 -9.29 -2.82 13.29
CA LEU A 102 -10.68 -2.60 13.62
C LEU A 102 -11.26 -3.70 14.53
N THR A 103 -10.50 -4.76 14.79
CA THR A 103 -10.99 -6.00 15.42
C THR A 103 -11.73 -5.76 16.74
N SER A 104 -11.20 -4.86 17.58
CA SER A 104 -11.80 -4.52 18.87
C SER A 104 -12.93 -3.50 18.83
N TYR A 105 -13.12 -2.83 17.67
CA TYR A 105 -14.08 -1.73 17.51
C TYR A 105 -15.31 -2.13 16.71
N VAL A 106 -15.21 -3.15 15.84
CA VAL A 106 -16.35 -3.63 15.06
C VAL A 106 -17.27 -4.53 15.88
N LYS A 107 -18.54 -4.50 15.55
CA LYS A 107 -19.54 -5.47 16.00
C LYS A 107 -19.95 -6.38 14.84
N GLU A 108 -20.42 -7.57 15.14
CA GLU A 108 -21.10 -8.39 14.14
C GLU A 108 -22.32 -7.68 13.59
N GLY A 109 -22.52 -7.73 12.27
CA GLY A 109 -23.58 -7.01 11.58
C GLY A 109 -23.12 -5.64 11.09
N GLU A 110 -24.00 -4.66 11.13
CA GLU A 110 -23.80 -3.34 10.54
C GLU A 110 -22.86 -2.46 11.38
N ASN A 111 -21.89 -1.85 10.69
CA ASN A 111 -20.93 -0.88 11.22
C ASN A 111 -20.89 0.33 10.31
N THR A 112 -20.62 1.51 10.86
CA THR A 112 -20.42 2.73 10.08
C THR A 112 -19.09 3.36 10.42
N ILE A 113 -18.30 3.67 9.39
CA ILE A 113 -17.02 4.38 9.49
C ILE A 113 -17.18 5.81 8.97
N TRP A 114 -16.52 6.76 9.65
CA TRP A 114 -16.36 8.14 9.18
C TRP A 114 -14.87 8.47 9.11
N VAL A 115 -14.48 9.15 8.03
CA VAL A 115 -13.13 9.65 7.79
C VAL A 115 -13.24 11.16 7.63
N LYS A 116 -12.97 11.89 8.72
CA LYS A 116 -12.90 13.35 8.72
C LYS A 116 -11.48 13.74 8.32
N ASN A 117 -11.35 14.61 7.33
CA ASN A 117 -10.06 15.18 6.94
C ASN A 117 -10.14 16.71 6.85
N THR A 118 -9.07 17.37 7.28
CA THR A 118 -8.98 18.83 7.30
C THR A 118 -7.94 19.27 6.28
N TYR A 119 -8.33 20.22 5.43
CA TYR A 119 -7.42 20.89 4.50
C TYR A 119 -7.28 22.35 4.88
N GLU A 120 -6.07 22.77 5.26
CA GLU A 120 -5.74 24.12 5.68
C GLU A 120 -4.47 24.62 4.99
N LEU A 121 -4.41 25.91 4.70
CA LEU A 121 -3.28 26.61 4.11
C LEU A 121 -2.54 27.45 5.16
N PRO A 122 -1.22 27.68 4.99
CA PRO A 122 -0.37 27.24 3.88
C PRO A 122 0.13 25.81 4.06
N ASN A 123 0.37 25.12 2.95
CA ASN A 123 1.04 23.81 2.97
C ASN A 123 2.13 23.72 1.89
N SER A 124 2.81 22.56 1.80
CA SER A 124 4.07 22.42 1.04
C SER A 124 3.90 22.26 -0.48
N ARG A 125 2.68 22.11 -0.98
CA ARG A 125 2.41 21.85 -2.40
C ARG A 125 1.52 22.93 -3.01
N TRP A 126 1.70 23.20 -4.33
CA TRP A 126 0.84 24.11 -5.04
C TRP A 126 -0.58 23.53 -5.26
N TYR A 127 -0.68 22.20 -5.41
CA TYR A 127 -1.94 21.46 -5.47
C TYR A 127 -1.75 20.07 -4.85
N PRO A 128 -2.16 19.84 -3.62
CA PRO A 128 -2.11 18.52 -2.98
C PRO A 128 -3.32 17.65 -3.32
N GLY A 129 -4.46 18.25 -3.71
CA GLY A 129 -5.77 17.63 -3.64
C GLY A 129 -6.28 17.53 -2.20
N SER A 130 -7.51 17.10 -2.00
CA SER A 130 -8.02 16.80 -0.67
C SER A 130 -9.15 15.76 -0.71
N GLY A 131 -9.08 14.82 0.22
CA GLY A 131 -10.03 13.72 0.35
C GLY A 131 -9.34 12.35 0.42
N ILE A 132 -10.10 11.28 0.22
CA ILE A 132 -9.58 9.91 0.09
C ILE A 132 -9.13 9.73 -1.36
N TYR A 133 -7.90 10.12 -1.66
CA TYR A 133 -7.41 10.23 -3.04
C TYR A 133 -6.75 8.96 -3.58
N ARG A 134 -6.66 7.90 -2.77
CA ARG A 134 -6.18 6.55 -3.15
C ARG A 134 -7.15 5.48 -2.68
N ASN A 135 -6.82 4.20 -2.99
CA ASN A 135 -7.69 3.09 -2.61
C ASN A 135 -7.79 2.92 -1.09
N VAL A 136 -8.92 2.35 -0.70
CA VAL A 136 -9.15 1.82 0.65
C VAL A 136 -9.40 0.32 0.54
N TRP A 137 -8.84 -0.44 1.48
CA TRP A 137 -8.96 -1.88 1.53
C TRP A 137 -9.47 -2.31 2.89
N LEU A 138 -10.46 -3.19 2.88
CA LEU A 138 -10.83 -3.96 4.06
C LEU A 138 -10.02 -5.26 4.03
N VAL A 139 -9.27 -5.52 5.11
CA VAL A 139 -8.32 -6.64 5.16
C VAL A 139 -8.69 -7.55 6.32
N ARG A 140 -9.00 -8.80 6.00
CA ARG A 140 -9.26 -9.85 6.99
C ARG A 140 -8.12 -10.86 6.94
N ARG A 141 -7.49 -11.12 8.09
CA ARG A 141 -6.35 -12.02 8.25
C ARG A 141 -6.60 -13.01 9.40
N PRO A 142 -5.99 -14.18 9.36
CA PRO A 142 -5.92 -15.05 10.54
C PRO A 142 -5.09 -14.39 11.65
N ALA A 143 -5.20 -14.90 12.86
CA ALA A 143 -4.47 -14.35 14.01
C ALA A 143 -2.92 -14.47 13.89
N VAL A 144 -2.42 -15.38 13.05
CA VAL A 144 -0.99 -15.44 12.67
C VAL A 144 -0.89 -15.14 11.19
N HIS A 145 -0.24 -14.04 10.82
CA HIS A 145 -0.27 -13.53 9.46
C HIS A 145 0.98 -12.69 9.10
N PHE A 146 1.20 -12.46 7.81
CA PHE A 146 2.18 -11.47 7.35
C PHE A 146 1.68 -10.05 7.62
N THR A 147 2.57 -9.16 8.05
CA THR A 147 2.23 -7.74 8.18
C THR A 147 2.09 -7.10 6.79
N THR A 148 1.34 -6.02 6.72
CA THR A 148 1.20 -5.25 5.47
C THR A 148 2.56 -4.68 5.07
N ASN A 149 3.03 -5.00 3.85
CA ASN A 149 4.35 -4.64 3.34
C ASN A 149 5.53 -5.16 4.20
N GLY A 150 5.32 -6.22 4.96
CA GLY A 150 6.34 -6.82 5.83
C GLY A 150 7.38 -7.69 5.09
N GLY A 151 7.23 -7.87 3.78
CA GLY A 151 8.22 -8.57 2.95
C GLY A 151 9.34 -7.62 2.47
N TYR A 152 10.59 -7.96 2.81
CA TYR A 152 11.77 -7.27 2.29
C TYR A 152 12.62 -8.23 1.46
N LEU A 153 12.76 -7.94 0.17
CA LEU A 153 13.50 -8.75 -0.80
C LEU A 153 14.73 -7.99 -1.29
N ALA A 154 15.92 -8.56 -1.10
CA ALA A 154 17.16 -7.99 -1.58
C ALA A 154 18.05 -9.06 -2.23
N ALA A 155 18.51 -8.81 -3.45
CA ALA A 155 19.41 -9.73 -4.14
C ALA A 155 20.82 -9.16 -4.21
N LYS A 156 21.81 -9.93 -3.76
CA LYS A 156 23.23 -9.59 -3.79
C LYS A 156 23.97 -10.53 -4.76
N LYS A 157 24.76 -9.95 -5.65
CA LYS A 157 25.62 -10.74 -6.56
C LYS A 157 26.91 -11.14 -5.85
N GLU A 158 27.24 -12.44 -5.90
CA GLU A 158 28.48 -13.01 -5.43
C GLU A 158 29.11 -13.91 -6.51
N GLY A 159 30.17 -13.43 -7.16
CA GLY A 159 30.73 -14.11 -8.33
C GLY A 159 29.74 -14.19 -9.48
N ASN A 160 29.37 -15.41 -9.89
CA ASN A 160 28.38 -15.68 -10.96
C ASN A 160 26.97 -15.96 -10.43
N THR A 161 26.80 -16.01 -9.11
CA THR A 161 25.53 -16.31 -8.46
C THR A 161 24.91 -15.06 -7.86
N PHE A 162 23.59 -15.12 -7.58
CA PHE A 162 22.90 -14.15 -6.75
C PHE A 162 22.34 -14.84 -5.51
N ILE A 163 22.53 -14.20 -4.37
CA ILE A 163 21.87 -14.59 -3.11
C ILE A 163 20.68 -13.66 -2.92
N LEU A 164 19.48 -14.23 -2.90
CA LEU A 164 18.26 -13.53 -2.53
C LEU A 164 18.09 -13.63 -1.01
N HIS A 165 17.99 -12.50 -0.34
CA HIS A 165 17.54 -12.37 1.04
C HIS A 165 16.04 -12.12 1.01
N ALA A 166 15.28 -12.94 1.73
CA ALA A 166 13.84 -12.84 1.87
C ALA A 166 13.52 -12.73 3.38
N ASP A 167 13.36 -11.50 3.84
CA ASP A 167 13.02 -11.19 5.22
C ASP A 167 11.52 -10.89 5.29
N TYR A 168 10.77 -11.58 6.17
CA TYR A 168 9.33 -11.42 6.32
C TYR A 168 8.94 -11.17 7.77
N GLU A 169 8.10 -10.17 7.97
CA GLU A 169 7.45 -9.87 9.23
C GLU A 169 6.20 -10.73 9.41
N ILE A 170 6.14 -11.47 10.50
CA ILE A 170 5.02 -12.31 10.89
C ILE A 170 4.47 -11.79 12.21
N GLN A 171 3.19 -11.44 12.22
CA GLN A 171 2.46 -11.05 13.43
C GLN A 171 1.70 -12.24 14.00
N ASN A 172 1.87 -12.50 15.28
CA ASN A 172 1.07 -13.46 16.03
C ASN A 172 0.23 -12.69 17.07
N ASP A 173 -1.06 -12.57 16.81
CA ASP A 173 -2.04 -11.90 17.67
C ASP A 173 -2.75 -12.86 18.64
N THR A 174 -2.27 -14.08 18.75
CA THR A 174 -2.75 -15.01 19.80
C THR A 174 -2.03 -14.74 21.10
N ASP A 175 -2.51 -15.35 22.18
CA ASP A 175 -1.94 -15.27 23.53
C ASP A 175 -0.84 -16.31 23.81
N SER A 176 -0.46 -17.11 22.81
CA SER A 176 0.54 -18.17 22.92
C SER A 176 1.44 -18.27 21.70
N ALA A 177 2.65 -18.80 21.89
CA ALA A 177 3.55 -19.10 20.78
C ALA A 177 2.94 -20.17 19.85
N CYS A 178 3.17 -20.03 18.55
CA CYS A 178 2.62 -20.89 17.51
C CYS A 178 3.73 -21.46 16.63
N GLU A 179 3.77 -22.77 16.42
CA GLU A 179 4.64 -23.38 15.42
C GLU A 179 4.01 -23.25 14.03
N VAL A 180 4.77 -22.74 13.07
CA VAL A 180 4.37 -22.60 11.68
C VAL A 180 5.51 -22.99 10.76
N THR A 181 5.19 -23.35 9.53
CA THR A 181 6.16 -23.49 8.45
C THR A 181 6.03 -22.29 7.51
N LEU A 182 7.13 -21.59 7.29
CA LEU A 182 7.24 -20.55 6.29
C LEU A 182 7.81 -21.15 5.00
N PHE A 183 7.05 -21.06 3.93
CA PHE A 183 7.42 -21.60 2.62
C PHE A 183 7.45 -20.50 1.56
N HIS A 184 8.57 -20.38 0.86
CA HIS A 184 8.73 -19.44 -0.23
C HIS A 184 8.89 -20.20 -1.56
N THR A 185 8.12 -19.78 -2.54
CA THR A 185 8.25 -20.22 -3.95
C THR A 185 8.63 -19.01 -4.78
N VAL A 186 9.78 -19.05 -5.43
CA VAL A 186 10.23 -17.98 -6.33
C VAL A 186 9.84 -18.37 -7.75
N LEU A 187 8.97 -17.56 -8.35
CA LEU A 187 8.54 -17.71 -9.74
C LEU A 187 9.36 -16.81 -10.65
N ALA A 188 9.88 -17.35 -11.73
CA ALA A 188 10.56 -16.62 -12.78
C ALA A 188 9.56 -15.74 -13.60
N PRO A 189 10.04 -14.82 -14.47
CA PRO A 189 9.18 -13.97 -15.28
C PRO A 189 8.21 -14.71 -16.21
N ASP A 190 8.51 -15.94 -16.57
CA ASP A 190 7.66 -16.85 -17.37
C ASP A 190 6.64 -17.66 -16.54
N GLY A 191 6.71 -17.54 -15.19
CA GLY A 191 5.86 -18.25 -14.26
C GLY A 191 6.40 -19.60 -13.78
N GLU A 192 7.53 -20.07 -14.29
CA GLU A 192 8.15 -21.31 -13.85
C GLU A 192 8.80 -21.15 -12.46
N VAL A 193 8.86 -22.24 -11.70
CA VAL A 193 9.49 -22.24 -10.37
C VAL A 193 11.02 -22.15 -10.53
N ALA A 194 11.59 -21.04 -10.10
CA ALA A 194 13.04 -20.80 -10.11
C ALA A 194 13.74 -21.29 -8.83
N GLY A 195 13.03 -21.39 -7.71
CA GLY A 195 13.59 -21.85 -6.45
C GLY A 195 12.54 -21.89 -5.34
N THR A 196 12.87 -22.61 -4.27
CA THR A 196 12.02 -22.71 -3.09
C THR A 196 12.86 -22.65 -1.82
N SER A 197 12.26 -22.19 -0.72
CA SER A 197 12.84 -22.25 0.62
C SER A 197 11.75 -22.63 1.63
N LYS A 198 12.10 -23.40 2.64
CA LYS A 198 11.15 -23.88 3.66
C LYS A 198 11.83 -23.90 5.01
N GLU A 199 11.17 -23.32 6.02
CA GLU A 199 11.65 -23.34 7.40
C GLU A 199 10.46 -23.50 8.35
N THR A 200 10.61 -24.37 9.35
CA THR A 200 9.65 -24.48 10.46
C THR A 200 10.21 -23.71 11.65
N LEU A 201 9.40 -22.82 12.20
CA LEU A 201 9.78 -21.92 13.29
C LEU A 201 8.64 -21.76 14.31
N THR A 202 9.03 -21.42 15.53
CA THR A 202 8.08 -21.00 16.56
C THR A 202 7.96 -19.49 16.54
N VAL A 203 6.75 -18.98 16.31
CA VAL A 203 6.43 -17.55 16.30
C VAL A 203 5.83 -17.19 17.67
N PRO A 204 6.57 -16.44 18.53
CA PRO A 204 6.04 -15.96 19.81
C PRO A 204 4.91 -14.95 19.58
N CYS A 205 4.17 -14.59 20.63
CA CYS A 205 3.19 -13.50 20.57
C CYS A 205 3.86 -12.21 20.12
N GLY A 206 3.18 -11.43 19.28
CA GLY A 206 3.68 -10.18 18.71
C GLY A 206 4.43 -10.37 17.40
N LEU A 207 5.33 -9.43 17.08
CA LEU A 207 6.04 -9.35 15.81
C LEU A 207 7.32 -10.19 15.81
N THR A 208 7.49 -11.00 14.78
CA THR A 208 8.72 -11.77 14.51
C THR A 208 9.19 -11.50 13.09
N VAL A 209 10.50 -11.35 12.89
CA VAL A 209 11.12 -11.26 11.55
C VAL A 209 11.82 -12.57 11.25
N ASN A 210 11.37 -13.29 10.25
CA ASN A 210 12.05 -14.47 9.71
C ASN A 210 12.96 -14.05 8.54
N LYS A 211 14.14 -14.65 8.44
CA LYS A 211 15.14 -14.34 7.42
C LYS A 211 15.60 -15.61 6.73
N GLN A 212 15.30 -15.72 5.45
CA GLN A 212 15.75 -16.83 4.63
C GLN A 212 16.63 -16.36 3.48
N THR A 213 17.47 -17.24 2.97
CA THR A 213 18.31 -16.97 1.79
C THR A 213 18.18 -18.07 0.77
N MET A 214 18.20 -17.68 -0.51
CA MET A 214 18.15 -18.60 -1.64
C MET A 214 19.22 -18.21 -2.66
N THR A 215 19.88 -19.20 -3.28
CA THR A 215 20.95 -18.96 -4.26
C THR A 215 20.42 -19.25 -5.68
N PHE A 216 20.74 -18.35 -6.61
CA PHE A 216 20.34 -18.45 -8.01
C PHE A 216 21.56 -18.32 -8.92
N GLU A 217 21.73 -19.28 -9.81
CA GLU A 217 22.80 -19.28 -10.82
C GLU A 217 22.29 -18.57 -12.08
N ALA A 218 22.98 -17.52 -12.52
CA ALA A 218 22.72 -16.77 -13.74
C ALA A 218 21.21 -16.44 -13.99
N PRO A 219 20.50 -15.83 -13.03
CA PRO A 219 19.10 -15.49 -13.23
C PRO A 219 18.94 -14.44 -14.33
N LEU A 220 17.74 -14.35 -14.92
CA LEU A 220 17.37 -13.25 -15.83
C LEU A 220 17.41 -11.92 -15.07
N LEU A 221 18.28 -11.02 -15.55
CA LEU A 221 18.45 -9.74 -14.88
C LEU A 221 17.32 -8.76 -15.24
N TRP A 222 16.94 -7.95 -14.28
CA TRP A 222 16.12 -6.77 -14.54
C TRP A 222 17.00 -5.69 -15.20
N ASP A 223 16.57 -5.18 -16.33
CA ASP A 223 17.19 -4.04 -17.02
C ASP A 223 16.10 -3.12 -17.56
N ILE A 224 16.49 -1.92 -18.02
CA ILE A 224 15.56 -0.91 -18.57
C ILE A 224 14.84 -1.46 -19.81
N GLU A 225 15.56 -2.15 -20.69
CA GLU A 225 15.00 -2.73 -21.91
C GLU A 225 14.30 -4.08 -21.67
N SER A 226 14.65 -4.76 -20.59
CA SER A 226 14.12 -6.08 -20.23
C SER A 226 13.83 -6.13 -18.74
N PRO A 227 12.69 -5.55 -18.28
CA PRO A 227 12.36 -5.43 -16.87
C PRO A 227 11.85 -6.77 -16.30
N ASN A 228 12.73 -7.79 -16.27
CA ASN A 228 12.44 -9.11 -15.75
C ASN A 228 12.15 -9.04 -14.24
N LEU A 229 10.92 -9.36 -13.87
CA LEU A 229 10.47 -9.41 -12.48
C LEU A 229 10.14 -10.85 -12.08
N TYR A 230 10.69 -11.26 -10.96
CA TYR A 230 10.36 -12.48 -10.24
C TYR A 230 9.28 -12.19 -9.21
N THR A 231 8.50 -13.20 -8.85
CA THR A 231 7.55 -13.13 -7.75
C THR A 231 7.97 -14.12 -6.68
N VAL A 232 8.07 -13.66 -5.44
CA VAL A 232 8.17 -14.53 -4.26
C VAL A 232 6.76 -14.73 -3.72
N HIS A 233 6.21 -15.92 -3.91
CA HIS A 233 5.00 -16.36 -3.24
C HIS A 233 5.39 -16.97 -1.90
N SER A 234 4.95 -16.34 -0.81
CA SER A 234 5.27 -16.74 0.56
C SER A 234 4.02 -17.22 1.26
N GLU A 235 4.10 -18.34 1.95
CA GLU A 235 2.98 -18.93 2.68
C GLU A 235 3.36 -19.20 4.13
N ILE A 236 2.46 -18.87 5.05
CA ILE A 236 2.48 -19.38 6.42
C ILE A 236 1.61 -20.62 6.45
N ILE A 237 2.21 -21.78 6.70
CA ILE A 237 1.53 -23.07 6.73
C ILE A 237 1.44 -23.54 8.18
N LYS A 238 0.26 -23.92 8.60
CA LYS A 238 -0.03 -24.52 9.89
C LYS A 238 -0.92 -25.74 9.69
N ASP A 239 -0.60 -26.85 10.33
CA ASP A 239 -1.35 -28.11 10.23
C ASP A 239 -1.62 -28.50 8.77
N GLU A 240 -0.58 -28.43 7.93
CA GLU A 240 -0.61 -28.74 6.48
C GLU A 240 -1.54 -27.82 5.64
N THR A 241 -2.06 -26.75 6.21
CA THR A 241 -2.94 -25.79 5.53
C THR A 241 -2.27 -24.44 5.42
N ALA A 242 -2.36 -23.81 4.24
CA ALA A 242 -1.93 -22.41 4.07
C ALA A 242 -2.84 -21.52 4.90
N PHE A 243 -2.25 -20.81 5.85
CA PHE A 243 -2.94 -19.97 6.83
C PHE A 243 -3.01 -18.52 6.31
N ASP A 244 -1.90 -18.03 5.78
CA ASP A 244 -1.81 -16.72 5.13
C ASP A 244 -0.78 -16.76 4.00
N SER A 245 -0.85 -15.81 3.07
CA SER A 245 0.09 -15.71 1.95
C SER A 245 0.37 -14.28 1.53
N SER A 246 1.56 -14.05 0.96
CA SER A 246 1.99 -12.78 0.36
C SER A 246 2.67 -13.04 -0.99
N ASP A 247 2.42 -12.14 -1.95
CA ASP A 247 3.10 -12.10 -3.24
C ASP A 247 3.91 -10.82 -3.38
N ASP A 248 5.24 -10.95 -3.44
CA ASP A 248 6.16 -9.83 -3.52
C ASP A 248 7.03 -9.93 -4.78
N ARG A 249 7.16 -8.83 -5.52
CA ARG A 249 7.94 -8.79 -6.75
C ARG A 249 9.30 -8.13 -6.55
N PHE A 250 10.32 -8.70 -7.19
CA PHE A 250 11.65 -8.15 -7.21
C PHE A 250 12.37 -8.42 -8.55
N GLY A 251 13.53 -7.80 -8.76
CA GLY A 251 14.36 -8.07 -9.93
C GLY A 251 15.83 -8.27 -9.54
N PHE A 252 16.47 -9.27 -10.09
CA PHE A 252 17.92 -9.45 -9.95
C PHE A 252 18.64 -8.38 -10.75
N ARG A 253 19.41 -7.53 -10.08
CA ARG A 253 20.21 -6.47 -10.72
C ARG A 253 21.39 -6.09 -9.84
N THR A 254 22.42 -5.51 -10.47
CA THR A 254 23.48 -4.83 -9.76
C THR A 254 23.49 -3.36 -10.10
N ILE A 255 23.70 -2.51 -9.11
CA ILE A 255 23.85 -1.07 -9.28
C ILE A 255 25.17 -0.61 -8.68
N ALA A 256 25.82 0.33 -9.36
CA ALA A 256 27.03 0.98 -8.87
C ALA A 256 27.04 2.46 -9.30
N PHE A 257 27.68 3.29 -8.50
CA PHE A 257 27.92 4.69 -8.79
C PHE A 257 29.42 4.93 -8.80
N ASP A 258 29.92 5.51 -9.88
CA ASP A 258 31.30 5.94 -10.02
C ASP A 258 31.31 7.48 -10.12
N PRO A 259 32.14 8.20 -9.33
CA PRO A 259 32.10 9.65 -9.31
C PRO A 259 32.50 10.29 -10.66
N ASP A 260 33.32 9.60 -11.48
CA ASP A 260 33.79 10.11 -12.75
C ASP A 260 32.98 9.57 -13.95
N LYS A 261 32.38 8.38 -13.82
CA LYS A 261 31.76 7.65 -14.92
C LYS A 261 30.22 7.56 -14.75
N GLY A 262 29.69 7.91 -13.58
CA GLY A 262 28.26 7.96 -13.30
C GLY A 262 27.64 6.62 -12.89
N PHE A 263 26.42 6.37 -13.33
CA PHE A 263 25.60 5.23 -12.91
C PHE A 263 25.81 3.99 -13.78
N PHE A 264 25.94 2.85 -13.12
CA PHE A 264 26.07 1.53 -13.77
C PHE A 264 24.93 0.62 -13.34
N LEU A 265 24.26 0.02 -14.32
CA LEU A 265 23.27 -1.03 -14.15
C LEU A 265 23.81 -2.32 -14.79
N ASN A 266 23.91 -3.40 -14.02
CA ASN A 266 24.43 -4.69 -14.46
C ASN A 266 25.83 -4.59 -15.11
N GLY A 267 26.68 -3.69 -14.60
CA GLY A 267 28.01 -3.42 -15.12
C GLY A 267 28.07 -2.54 -16.38
N ARG A 268 26.92 -2.15 -16.95
CA ARG A 268 26.80 -1.25 -18.10
C ARG A 268 26.60 0.18 -17.63
N ASN A 269 27.36 1.13 -18.17
CA ASN A 269 27.12 2.55 -17.90
C ASN A 269 25.77 2.98 -18.52
N VAL A 270 24.91 3.61 -17.73
CA VAL A 270 23.58 4.05 -18.14
C VAL A 270 23.43 5.52 -17.87
N LYS A 271 23.06 6.28 -18.90
CA LYS A 271 22.66 7.66 -18.73
C LYS A 271 21.21 7.72 -18.23
N ILE A 272 21.01 8.37 -17.09
CA ILE A 272 19.69 8.58 -16.52
C ILE A 272 19.02 9.76 -17.24
N ASN A 273 17.96 9.49 -17.98
CA ASN A 273 17.05 10.48 -18.58
C ASN A 273 15.80 10.53 -17.69
N GLY A 274 15.81 11.43 -16.72
CA GLY A 274 14.77 11.52 -15.70
C GLY A 274 13.70 12.55 -16.02
N SER A 275 12.50 12.32 -15.50
CA SER A 275 11.41 13.29 -15.43
C SER A 275 10.83 13.33 -14.02
N CYS A 276 10.32 14.48 -13.59
CA CYS A 276 9.53 14.59 -12.37
C CYS A 276 8.08 14.25 -12.68
N GLU A 277 7.45 13.48 -11.82
CA GLU A 277 6.03 13.13 -11.91
C GLU A 277 5.33 13.53 -10.62
N HIS A 278 4.27 14.31 -10.77
CA HIS A 278 3.39 14.71 -9.70
C HIS A 278 2.18 13.76 -9.65
N HIS A 279 1.55 13.64 -8.49
CA HIS A 279 0.40 12.76 -8.27
C HIS A 279 -0.91 13.26 -8.91
N THR A 280 -0.88 14.38 -9.62
CA THR A 280 -2.07 14.98 -10.25
C THR A 280 -2.34 14.39 -11.62
N LEU A 281 -3.62 14.13 -11.92
CA LEU A 281 -4.10 13.46 -13.13
C LEU A 281 -5.02 14.36 -13.97
N GLY A 282 -4.70 15.66 -14.08
CA GLY A 282 -5.50 16.62 -14.83
C GLY A 282 -6.90 16.79 -14.24
N ALA A 283 -7.94 16.50 -15.00
CA ALA A 283 -9.33 16.64 -14.57
C ALA A 283 -9.74 15.74 -13.39
N LEU A 284 -8.94 14.74 -13.05
CA LEU A 284 -9.16 13.87 -11.88
C LEU A 284 -8.55 14.46 -10.60
N GLY A 285 -7.81 15.58 -10.70
CA GLY A 285 -7.08 16.11 -9.56
C GLY A 285 -6.05 15.11 -9.03
N ALA A 286 -6.04 14.89 -7.72
CA ALA A 286 -5.22 13.89 -7.06
C ALA A 286 -5.87 12.50 -6.99
N ALA A 287 -7.16 12.37 -7.36
CA ALA A 287 -7.85 11.08 -7.34
C ALA A 287 -7.15 10.07 -8.24
N MET A 288 -6.51 9.06 -7.61
CA MET A 288 -5.62 8.12 -8.29
C MET A 288 -6.39 7.22 -9.26
N ASN A 289 -5.94 7.19 -10.50
CA ASN A 289 -6.45 6.29 -11.52
C ASN A 289 -5.28 5.54 -12.17
N ARG A 290 -5.25 4.21 -12.01
CA ARG A 290 -4.15 3.36 -12.48
C ARG A 290 -3.91 3.47 -13.98
N GLU A 291 -4.96 3.53 -14.79
CA GLU A 291 -4.83 3.59 -16.25
C GLU A 291 -4.36 4.97 -16.73
N ALA A 292 -4.75 6.03 -16.02
CA ALA A 292 -4.22 7.37 -16.30
C ALA A 292 -2.71 7.45 -16.01
N VAL A 293 -2.25 6.91 -14.88
CA VAL A 293 -0.82 6.81 -14.55
C VAL A 293 -0.08 5.94 -15.56
N ARG A 294 -0.64 4.79 -15.93
CA ARG A 294 -0.05 3.92 -16.97
C ARG A 294 0.13 4.67 -18.28
N ARG A 295 -0.87 5.44 -18.69
CA ARG A 295 -0.81 6.27 -19.90
C ARG A 295 0.32 7.31 -19.80
N GLN A 296 0.45 8.04 -18.69
CA GLN A 296 1.53 9.01 -18.47
C GLN A 296 2.90 8.35 -18.58
N LEU A 297 3.14 7.26 -17.85
CA LEU A 297 4.41 6.52 -17.88
C LEU A 297 4.73 5.97 -19.27
N THR A 298 3.72 5.49 -20.00
CA THR A 298 3.91 5.02 -21.40
C THR A 298 4.33 6.16 -22.34
N ILE A 299 3.77 7.36 -22.17
CA ILE A 299 4.17 8.53 -22.96
C ILE A 299 5.62 8.91 -22.63
N MET A 300 5.97 8.97 -21.35
CA MET A 300 7.33 9.28 -20.91
C MET A 300 8.36 8.27 -21.46
N GLN A 301 8.05 6.99 -21.41
CA GLN A 301 8.90 5.92 -21.97
C GLN A 301 9.13 6.16 -23.48
N LYS A 302 8.08 6.50 -24.25
CA LYS A 302 8.20 6.83 -25.68
C LYS A 302 9.04 8.08 -25.95
N MET A 303 9.14 8.99 -24.98
CA MET A 303 10.01 10.18 -25.03
C MET A 303 11.47 9.86 -24.66
N GLY A 304 11.79 8.61 -24.30
CA GLY A 304 13.13 8.21 -23.90
C GLY A 304 13.43 8.42 -22.42
N VAL A 305 12.41 8.67 -21.59
CA VAL A 305 12.55 8.71 -20.12
C VAL A 305 12.74 7.28 -19.60
N ASN A 306 13.79 7.09 -18.78
CA ASN A 306 14.11 5.81 -18.16
C ASN A 306 14.17 5.86 -16.62
N ALA A 307 13.87 7.02 -16.04
CA ALA A 307 13.76 7.22 -14.60
C ALA A 307 12.70 8.29 -14.30
N CYS A 308 11.97 8.12 -13.21
CA CYS A 308 11.03 9.11 -12.71
C CYS A 308 11.34 9.46 -11.27
N LEU A 309 11.29 10.75 -10.94
CA LEU A 309 11.22 11.24 -9.57
C LEU A 309 9.74 11.40 -9.22
N LEU A 310 9.26 10.54 -8.34
CA LEU A 310 7.87 10.57 -7.87
C LEU A 310 7.76 11.39 -6.60
N TYR A 311 6.64 12.06 -6.47
CA TYR A 311 6.24 12.73 -5.23
C TYR A 311 5.35 11.82 -4.40
#